data_e95907b18ea997d985a1d7ec859bfefc
#
_entry.id   e95907b18ea997d985a1d7ec859bfefc
#
_cell.length_a   1.000
_cell.length_b   1.000
_cell.length_c   1.000
_cell.angle_alpha   90.00
_cell.angle_beta   90.00
_cell.angle_gamma   90.00
#
_symmetry.space_group_name_H-M   'P 1'
#
loop_
_entity.id
_entity.type
_entity.pdbx_description
1 polymer ?
#
loop_
_entity_poly.entity_id
_entity_poly.type
_entity_poly.pdbx_seq_one_letter_code
_entity_poly.pdbx_strand_id
1 'polypeptide(L)'
;MEKVLNKNEDIRLMKGNEALAEAAIRAGIHAYFGYPITPQSEVLEYFTLEMPKRKGIVVQAESEVASINMIYGAAGAGARVMTSSSSPGISLMQEGISYIASAQLPCLIVNVNRGGPGLGTIQPSQGDYWQSVKGGGHGDYHLIVLAPASVQEMADFVFDAFRLAEKYRNPAMILADGALGQMMEKVALPSEGSLPYSESSWATTGKTKDRERNIITSLFIEPEKMEQINIQLQEKYKKIQDEVRYEEIQTSDAEILLVAYGLSSRICQKAVDQAREKGLRVGLLRPITLYPFPKKIISELALKVEFMLTIEMNAGQMVEDVALAANGRCPVHFKGRMGGMIPSPEEVVEEIEILLEKHLSEV
;
A
#
# COMPACT_ATOMS: atom_id res chain seq x y z
N MET A 1 -16.22 -9.45 11.65
CA MET A 1 -16.59 -8.69 12.87
C MET A 1 -17.35 -7.46 12.41
N GLU A 2 -18.67 -7.44 12.59
CA GLU A 2 -19.44 -6.20 12.39
C GLU A 2 -18.96 -5.16 13.41
N LYS A 3 -18.34 -4.09 12.92
CA LYS A 3 -18.05 -2.91 13.75
C LYS A 3 -19.42 -2.36 14.19
N VAL A 4 -19.71 -2.43 15.48
CA VAL A 4 -20.85 -1.71 16.06
C VAL A 4 -20.58 -0.23 15.83
N LEU A 5 -21.28 0.38 14.88
CA LEU A 5 -21.22 1.79 14.56
C LEU A 5 -21.55 2.61 15.82
N ASN A 6 -20.59 3.31 16.36
CA ASN A 6 -20.81 4.27 17.44
C ASN A 6 -21.70 5.41 16.92
N LYS A 7 -22.73 5.78 17.65
CA LYS A 7 -23.71 6.83 17.27
C LYS A 7 -23.13 8.23 17.02
N ASN A 8 -21.81 8.41 17.07
CA ASN A 8 -21.09 9.67 16.85
C ASN A 8 -20.11 9.59 15.67
N GLU A 9 -20.21 8.61 14.77
CA GLU A 9 -19.34 8.55 13.59
C GLU A 9 -19.79 9.58 12.55
N ASP A 10 -18.83 10.37 12.05
CA ASP A 10 -19.03 11.30 10.93
C ASP A 10 -19.02 10.49 9.62
N ILE A 11 -20.22 10.13 9.16
CA ILE A 11 -20.41 9.35 7.93
C ILE A 11 -20.62 10.31 6.77
N ARG A 12 -19.74 10.23 5.76
CA ARG A 12 -19.81 11.05 4.55
C ARG A 12 -19.79 10.18 3.29
N LEU A 13 -20.41 10.68 2.22
CA LEU A 13 -20.23 10.13 0.88
C LEU A 13 -19.03 10.84 0.25
N MET A 14 -17.93 10.11 0.00
CA MET A 14 -16.66 10.69 -0.45
C MET A 14 -16.01 9.84 -1.53
N LYS A 15 -15.21 10.48 -2.40
CA LYS A 15 -14.27 9.79 -3.26
C LYS A 15 -13.12 9.21 -2.45
N GLY A 16 -12.49 8.13 -2.94
CA GLY A 16 -11.32 7.52 -2.26
C GLY A 16 -10.19 8.52 -2.02
N ASN A 17 -9.86 9.35 -3.02
CA ASN A 17 -8.83 10.38 -2.90
C ASN A 17 -9.16 11.40 -1.80
N GLU A 18 -10.43 11.84 -1.71
CA GLU A 18 -10.88 12.79 -0.70
C GLU A 18 -10.92 12.17 0.70
N ALA A 19 -11.40 10.93 0.81
CA ALA A 19 -11.48 10.20 2.08
C ALA A 19 -10.08 9.96 2.68
N LEU A 20 -9.11 9.62 1.84
CA LEU A 20 -7.70 9.46 2.22
C LEU A 20 -7.12 10.79 2.73
N ALA A 21 -7.38 11.91 2.04
CA ALA A 21 -6.89 13.23 2.45
C ALA A 21 -7.52 13.69 3.77
N GLU A 22 -8.85 13.54 3.93
CA GLU A 22 -9.54 13.86 5.19
C GLU A 22 -9.06 12.99 6.35
N ALA A 23 -8.82 11.70 6.09
CA ALA A 23 -8.27 10.80 7.10
C ALA A 23 -6.88 11.25 7.57
N ALA A 24 -6.01 11.71 6.67
CA ALA A 24 -4.70 12.22 7.02
C ALA A 24 -4.78 13.51 7.87
N ILE A 25 -5.72 14.40 7.54
CA ILE A 25 -6.00 15.60 8.35
C ILE A 25 -6.42 15.19 9.76
N ARG A 26 -7.37 14.26 9.88
CA ARG A 26 -7.86 13.76 11.18
C ARG A 26 -6.81 12.99 11.97
N ALA A 27 -5.90 12.32 11.29
CA ALA A 27 -4.73 11.69 11.91
C ALA A 27 -3.71 12.70 12.44
N GLY A 28 -3.90 13.99 12.21
CA GLY A 28 -3.04 15.06 12.71
C GLY A 28 -1.77 15.25 11.88
N ILE A 29 -1.87 15.17 10.57
CA ILE A 29 -0.76 15.51 9.67
C ILE A 29 -0.35 16.99 9.86
N HIS A 30 0.96 17.25 9.89
CA HIS A 30 1.50 18.60 10.00
C HIS A 30 1.70 19.27 8.64
N ALA A 31 2.15 18.49 7.64
CA ALA A 31 2.40 19.02 6.31
C ALA A 31 2.16 17.99 5.21
N TYR A 32 1.64 18.47 4.10
CA TYR A 32 1.51 17.75 2.84
C TYR A 32 2.33 18.47 1.76
N PHE A 33 3.15 17.72 1.03
CA PHE A 33 3.94 18.20 -0.10
C PHE A 33 3.60 17.36 -1.32
N GLY A 34 3.10 17.97 -2.39
CA GLY A 34 2.67 17.22 -3.57
C GLY A 34 2.82 17.99 -4.87
N TYR A 35 2.81 17.26 -5.97
CA TYR A 35 2.73 17.76 -7.32
C TYR A 35 1.49 17.17 -8.00
N PRO A 36 0.69 17.96 -8.73
CA PRO A 36 -0.56 17.49 -9.31
C PRO A 36 -0.31 16.46 -10.42
N ILE A 37 -0.96 15.32 -10.31
CA ILE A 37 -0.91 14.24 -11.30
C ILE A 37 -2.21 13.42 -11.26
N THR A 38 -2.77 13.11 -12.45
CA THR A 38 -3.95 12.22 -12.57
C THR A 38 -3.54 10.75 -12.34
N PRO A 39 -4.32 9.93 -11.60
CA PRO A 39 -5.71 10.16 -11.16
C PRO A 39 -5.87 10.57 -9.69
N GLN A 40 -4.91 11.24 -9.07
CA GLN A 40 -4.96 11.60 -7.65
C GLN A 40 -5.04 13.12 -7.37
N SER A 41 -5.39 13.94 -8.35
CA SER A 41 -5.43 15.41 -8.22
C SER A 41 -6.31 15.88 -7.05
N GLU A 42 -7.40 15.18 -6.77
CA GLU A 42 -8.31 15.50 -5.67
C GLU A 42 -7.65 15.44 -4.29
N VAL A 43 -6.57 14.67 -4.13
CA VAL A 43 -5.82 14.64 -2.85
C VAL A 43 -5.22 16.02 -2.56
N LEU A 44 -4.47 16.58 -3.52
CA LEU A 44 -3.88 17.93 -3.38
C LEU A 44 -4.95 19.01 -3.26
N GLU A 45 -6.01 18.92 -4.07
CA GLU A 45 -7.16 19.86 -4.03
C GLU A 45 -7.80 19.86 -2.65
N TYR A 46 -8.10 18.69 -2.09
CA TYR A 46 -8.69 18.55 -0.77
C TYR A 46 -7.80 19.13 0.33
N PHE A 47 -6.51 18.81 0.33
CA PHE A 47 -5.56 19.39 1.28
C PHE A 47 -5.49 20.90 1.16
N THR A 48 -5.48 21.44 -0.05
CA THR A 48 -5.42 22.89 -0.28
C THR A 48 -6.63 23.61 0.32
N LEU A 49 -7.81 22.99 0.30
CA LEU A 49 -9.05 23.56 0.84
C LEU A 49 -9.17 23.39 2.36
N GLU A 50 -8.75 22.24 2.91
CA GLU A 50 -9.06 21.86 4.29
C GLU A 50 -7.91 22.06 5.30
N MET A 51 -6.66 21.88 4.89
CA MET A 51 -5.50 22.01 5.79
C MET A 51 -5.31 23.43 6.37
N PRO A 52 -5.48 24.53 5.58
CA PRO A 52 -5.34 25.87 6.13
C PRO A 52 -6.36 26.18 7.25
N LYS A 53 -7.56 25.61 7.21
CA LYS A 53 -8.60 25.75 8.25
C LYS A 53 -8.12 25.15 9.59
N ARG A 54 -7.23 24.18 9.53
CA ARG A 54 -6.66 23.46 10.70
C ARG A 54 -5.21 23.85 10.99
N LYS A 55 -4.73 24.95 10.40
CA LYS A 55 -3.35 25.49 10.56
C LYS A 55 -2.26 24.52 10.11
N GLY A 56 -2.59 23.55 9.26
CA GLY A 56 -1.63 22.65 8.63
C GLY A 56 -0.95 23.29 7.43
N ILE A 57 0.15 22.72 6.98
CA ILE A 57 0.97 23.21 5.87
C ILE A 57 0.67 22.39 4.62
N VAL A 58 0.39 23.07 3.52
CA VAL A 58 0.27 22.49 2.18
C VAL A 58 1.19 23.22 1.24
N VAL A 59 2.01 22.49 0.50
CA VAL A 59 2.87 23.07 -0.53
C VAL A 59 2.72 22.26 -1.83
N GLN A 60 2.28 22.95 -2.88
CA GLN A 60 2.41 22.43 -4.22
C GLN A 60 3.87 22.67 -4.67
N ALA A 61 4.63 21.58 -4.77
CA ALA A 61 6.02 21.64 -5.25
C ALA A 61 6.09 21.82 -6.78
N GLU A 62 7.25 22.18 -7.29
CA GLU A 62 7.47 22.29 -8.73
C GLU A 62 7.64 20.94 -9.43
N SER A 63 7.88 19.85 -8.68
CA SER A 63 8.04 18.49 -9.19
C SER A 63 7.89 17.45 -8.07
N GLU A 64 7.75 16.19 -8.45
CA GLU A 64 7.76 15.06 -7.50
C GLU A 64 9.11 14.91 -6.79
N VAL A 65 10.22 15.22 -7.48
CA VAL A 65 11.56 15.23 -6.86
C VAL A 65 11.63 16.27 -5.76
N ALA A 66 11.09 17.47 -5.97
CA ALA A 66 11.00 18.48 -4.92
C ALA A 66 10.10 18.03 -3.77
N SER A 67 8.93 17.46 -4.07
CA SER A 67 7.99 16.95 -3.05
C SER A 67 8.66 15.96 -2.10
N ILE A 68 9.37 14.95 -2.62
CA ILE A 68 9.98 13.92 -1.77
C ILE A 68 11.16 14.47 -0.95
N ASN A 69 11.89 15.45 -1.46
CA ASN A 69 12.94 16.12 -0.70
C ASN A 69 12.37 17.02 0.43
N MET A 70 11.22 17.65 0.20
CA MET A 70 10.48 18.36 1.26
C MET A 70 10.00 17.38 2.35
N ILE A 71 9.51 16.19 1.96
CA ILE A 71 9.17 15.11 2.90
C ILE A 71 10.39 14.71 3.72
N TYR A 72 11.55 14.49 3.08
CA TYR A 72 12.80 14.15 3.77
C TYR A 72 13.16 15.18 4.86
N GLY A 73 13.14 16.46 4.49
CA GLY A 73 13.46 17.54 5.43
C GLY A 73 12.47 17.67 6.59
N ALA A 74 11.18 17.67 6.28
CA ALA A 74 10.12 17.83 7.29
C ALA A 74 9.99 16.61 8.20
N ALA A 75 10.10 15.39 7.68
CA ALA A 75 10.18 14.16 8.49
C ALA A 75 11.42 14.17 9.38
N GLY A 76 12.58 14.62 8.86
CA GLY A 76 13.81 14.79 9.65
C GLY A 76 13.67 15.78 10.80
N ALA A 77 12.82 16.81 10.64
CA ALA A 77 12.45 17.72 11.71
C ALA A 77 11.42 17.15 12.69
N GLY A 78 10.96 15.91 12.49
CA GLY A 78 10.03 15.21 13.35
C GLY A 78 8.56 15.42 13.01
N ALA A 79 8.22 16.11 11.92
CA ALA A 79 6.83 16.34 11.55
C ALA A 79 6.17 15.06 11.00
N ARG A 80 4.87 14.86 11.28
CA ARG A 80 4.04 13.88 10.59
C ARG A 80 3.70 14.41 9.20
N VAL A 81 4.19 13.77 8.16
CA VAL A 81 4.15 14.28 6.78
C VAL A 81 3.70 13.24 5.79
N MET A 82 3.13 13.71 4.70
CA MET A 82 2.64 12.86 3.62
C MET A 82 2.89 13.51 2.25
N THR A 83 3.14 12.66 1.26
CA THR A 83 3.05 12.98 -0.16
C THR A 83 2.17 11.97 -0.88
N SER A 84 1.60 12.38 -2.00
CA SER A 84 0.90 11.47 -2.91
C SER A 84 1.28 11.76 -4.36
N SER A 85 1.30 10.70 -5.17
CA SER A 85 1.54 10.78 -6.59
C SER A 85 0.90 9.58 -7.31
N SER A 86 1.21 9.43 -8.59
CA SER A 86 0.81 8.30 -9.41
C SER A 86 2.04 7.79 -10.15
N SER A 87 2.11 6.52 -10.38
CA SER A 87 3.13 5.72 -11.10
C SER A 87 4.38 6.47 -11.64
N PRO A 88 4.29 7.33 -12.69
CA PRO A 88 5.49 8.02 -13.18
C PRO A 88 6.05 9.03 -12.18
N GLY A 89 5.20 9.67 -11.35
CA GLY A 89 5.67 10.56 -10.31
C GLY A 89 6.35 9.82 -9.15
N ILE A 90 5.83 8.64 -8.78
CA ILE A 90 6.51 7.76 -7.81
C ILE A 90 7.87 7.29 -8.36
N SER A 91 7.98 7.05 -9.68
CA SER A 91 9.27 6.74 -10.30
C SER A 91 10.31 7.85 -10.09
N LEU A 92 9.89 9.11 -10.20
CA LEU A 92 10.76 10.28 -9.93
C LEU A 92 11.14 10.41 -8.44
N MET A 93 10.32 9.90 -7.52
CA MET A 93 10.57 9.97 -6.08
C MET A 93 11.53 8.88 -5.57
N GLN A 94 11.88 7.86 -6.33
CA GLN A 94 12.53 6.64 -5.84
C GLN A 94 13.87 6.89 -5.16
N GLU A 95 14.69 7.83 -5.67
CA GLU A 95 15.94 8.21 -5.01
C GLU A 95 15.67 8.79 -3.61
N GLY A 96 14.75 9.77 -3.50
CA GLY A 96 14.38 10.37 -2.23
C GLY A 96 13.76 9.37 -1.25
N ILE A 97 12.97 8.40 -1.73
CA ILE A 97 12.42 7.31 -0.93
C ILE A 97 13.55 6.46 -0.32
N SER A 98 14.60 6.15 -1.10
CA SER A 98 15.76 5.41 -0.59
C SER A 98 16.50 6.19 0.50
N TYR A 99 16.63 7.51 0.37
CA TYR A 99 17.22 8.38 1.41
C TYR A 99 16.40 8.38 2.70
N ILE A 100 15.06 8.49 2.58
CA ILE A 100 14.13 8.47 3.72
C ILE A 100 14.24 7.13 4.47
N ALA A 101 14.28 6.01 3.73
CA ALA A 101 14.40 4.67 4.30
C ALA A 101 15.75 4.49 5.02
N SER A 102 16.87 4.90 4.40
CA SER A 102 18.21 4.84 4.99
C SER A 102 18.33 5.72 6.24
N ALA A 103 17.77 6.93 6.21
CA ALA A 103 17.74 7.85 7.34
C ALA A 103 16.71 7.46 8.42
N GLN A 104 15.95 6.40 8.20
CA GLN A 104 14.91 5.87 9.10
C GLN A 104 13.89 6.95 9.50
N LEU A 105 13.33 7.63 8.52
CA LEU A 105 12.35 8.69 8.72
C LEU A 105 10.92 8.18 8.49
N PRO A 106 9.99 8.40 9.44
CA PRO A 106 8.59 8.05 9.26
C PRO A 106 7.91 9.07 8.32
N CYS A 107 7.23 8.58 7.31
CA CYS A 107 6.33 9.37 6.46
C CYS A 107 5.33 8.46 5.78
N LEU A 108 4.26 9.06 5.25
CA LEU A 108 3.28 8.38 4.41
C LEU A 108 3.48 8.80 2.94
N ILE A 109 3.62 7.80 2.08
CA ILE A 109 3.64 7.95 0.63
C ILE A 109 2.38 7.28 0.09
N VAL A 110 1.67 7.94 -0.81
CA VAL A 110 0.49 7.34 -1.47
C VAL A 110 0.76 7.24 -2.96
N ASN A 111 0.63 6.03 -3.49
CA ASN A 111 0.65 5.76 -4.91
C ASN A 111 -0.76 5.38 -5.38
N VAL A 112 -1.40 6.26 -6.14
CA VAL A 112 -2.64 5.95 -6.85
C VAL A 112 -2.26 5.47 -8.26
N ASN A 113 -2.09 4.17 -8.39
CA ASN A 113 -1.49 3.50 -9.53
C ASN A 113 -2.31 3.68 -10.82
N ARG A 114 -1.64 3.93 -11.92
CA ARG A 114 -2.19 4.02 -13.26
C ARG A 114 -1.43 3.16 -14.27
N GLY A 115 -2.07 2.84 -15.40
CA GLY A 115 -1.48 1.96 -16.41
C GLY A 115 -0.25 2.55 -17.09
N GLY A 116 0.84 1.78 -17.07
CA GLY A 116 2.10 2.03 -17.77
C GLY A 116 2.34 1.01 -18.90
N PRO A 117 3.57 0.96 -19.43
CA PRO A 117 4.77 1.76 -19.08
C PRO A 117 4.79 3.17 -19.66
N GLY A 118 5.79 3.96 -19.25
CA GLY A 118 5.99 5.35 -19.67
C GLY A 118 4.94 6.29 -19.05
N LEU A 119 4.46 7.27 -19.80
CA LEU A 119 3.36 8.11 -19.36
C LEU A 119 2.06 7.30 -19.22
N GLY A 120 1.92 6.26 -20.03
CA GLY A 120 0.84 5.29 -19.95
C GLY A 120 -0.54 5.89 -20.18
N THR A 121 -1.48 5.45 -19.36
CA THR A 121 -2.87 5.92 -19.34
C THR A 121 -3.25 6.40 -17.94
N ILE A 122 -4.37 7.13 -17.82
CA ILE A 122 -4.92 7.53 -16.51
C ILE A 122 -5.79 6.45 -15.87
N GLN A 123 -6.00 5.33 -16.56
CA GLN A 123 -6.84 4.23 -16.10
C GLN A 123 -6.15 3.41 -14.99
N PRO A 124 -6.93 2.71 -14.13
CA PRO A 124 -6.38 2.00 -12.98
C PRO A 124 -5.45 0.85 -13.38
N SER A 125 -4.47 0.56 -12.53
CA SER A 125 -3.51 -0.53 -12.75
C SER A 125 -2.96 -1.03 -11.40
N GLN A 126 -2.27 -2.17 -11.44
CA GLN A 126 -1.45 -2.72 -10.36
C GLN A 126 0.00 -2.94 -10.83
N GLY A 127 0.44 -2.19 -11.84
CA GLY A 127 1.76 -2.33 -12.46
C GLY A 127 2.94 -1.87 -11.60
N ASP A 128 2.68 -1.21 -10.47
CA ASP A 128 3.72 -0.71 -9.55
C ASP A 128 3.94 -1.62 -8.33
N TYR A 129 3.47 -2.86 -8.36
CA TYR A 129 3.67 -3.80 -7.26
C TYR A 129 5.17 -4.00 -6.97
N TRP A 130 5.97 -4.38 -7.98
CA TRP A 130 7.41 -4.58 -7.80
C TRP A 130 8.11 -3.31 -7.30
N GLN A 131 7.80 -2.16 -7.90
CA GLN A 131 8.38 -0.88 -7.49
C GLN A 131 8.11 -0.58 -6.01
N SER A 132 6.91 -0.95 -5.51
CA SER A 132 6.49 -0.69 -4.13
C SER A 132 7.09 -1.68 -3.13
N VAL A 133 7.18 -2.98 -3.47
CA VAL A 133 7.55 -4.05 -2.53
C VAL A 133 8.99 -4.53 -2.68
N LYS A 134 9.56 -4.44 -3.90
CA LYS A 134 10.97 -4.84 -4.16
C LYS A 134 11.93 -3.65 -4.11
N GLY A 135 11.39 -2.41 -4.08
CA GLY A 135 12.14 -1.16 -4.11
C GLY A 135 12.46 -0.69 -5.53
N GLY A 136 12.26 0.60 -5.77
CA GLY A 136 12.57 1.25 -7.05
C GLY A 136 13.81 2.15 -6.98
N GLY A 137 14.27 2.48 -5.77
CA GLY A 137 15.57 3.15 -5.52
C GLY A 137 16.71 2.15 -5.42
N HIS A 138 17.80 2.52 -4.75
CA HIS A 138 18.94 1.64 -4.56
C HIS A 138 19.13 1.28 -3.08
N GLY A 139 19.76 0.13 -2.84
CA GLY A 139 20.06 -0.40 -1.51
C GLY A 139 19.01 -1.38 -0.98
N ASP A 140 19.32 -1.96 0.18
CA ASP A 140 18.56 -3.06 0.77
C ASP A 140 17.47 -2.54 1.72
N TYR A 141 16.51 -1.77 1.18
CA TYR A 141 15.43 -1.19 1.96
C TYR A 141 14.05 -1.74 1.58
N HIS A 142 13.11 -1.62 2.50
CA HIS A 142 11.71 -1.92 2.28
C HIS A 142 10.81 -0.83 2.85
N LEU A 143 9.70 -0.57 2.16
CA LEU A 143 8.57 0.20 2.67
C LEU A 143 7.60 -0.75 3.39
N ILE A 144 6.78 -0.22 4.30
CA ILE A 144 5.57 -0.92 4.73
C ILE A 144 4.49 -0.58 3.71
N VAL A 145 3.92 -1.58 3.03
CA VAL A 145 2.99 -1.35 1.91
C VAL A 145 1.62 -1.93 2.25
N LEU A 146 0.60 -1.07 2.24
CA LEU A 146 -0.81 -1.40 2.48
C LEU A 146 -1.61 -1.22 1.21
N ALA A 147 -2.48 -2.19 0.88
CA ALA A 147 -3.31 -2.18 -0.32
C ALA A 147 -4.81 -2.16 0.04
N PRO A 148 -5.46 -0.99 0.00
CA PRO A 148 -6.89 -0.87 0.25
C PRO A 148 -7.71 -1.49 -0.89
N ALA A 149 -8.90 -2.02 -0.55
CA ALA A 149 -9.88 -2.55 -1.51
C ALA A 149 -11.23 -1.79 -1.46
N SER A 150 -11.36 -0.77 -0.60
CA SER A 150 -12.56 0.06 -0.48
C SER A 150 -12.19 1.50 -0.13
N VAL A 151 -13.15 2.41 -0.31
CA VAL A 151 -12.97 3.82 0.10
C VAL A 151 -12.84 3.94 1.62
N GLN A 152 -13.51 3.07 2.39
CA GLN A 152 -13.33 3.00 3.84
C GLN A 152 -11.88 2.64 4.19
N GLU A 153 -11.30 1.66 3.53
CA GLU A 153 -9.91 1.27 3.77
C GLU A 153 -8.90 2.32 3.27
N MET A 154 -9.24 3.10 2.23
CA MET A 154 -8.44 4.26 1.85
C MET A 154 -8.27 5.24 3.03
N ALA A 155 -9.32 5.42 3.84
CA ALA A 155 -9.27 6.26 5.04
C ALA A 155 -8.60 5.54 6.23
N ASP A 156 -9.01 4.31 6.54
CA ASP A 156 -8.54 3.57 7.72
C ASP A 156 -7.03 3.32 7.67
N PHE A 157 -6.51 2.96 6.48
CA PHE A 157 -5.09 2.65 6.31
C PHE A 157 -4.17 3.86 6.42
N VAL A 158 -4.68 5.08 6.34
CA VAL A 158 -3.89 6.29 6.67
C VAL A 158 -3.44 6.27 8.13
N PHE A 159 -4.34 5.94 9.05
CA PHE A 159 -4.02 5.83 10.48
C PHE A 159 -3.04 4.70 10.75
N ASP A 160 -3.28 3.55 10.12
CA ASP A 160 -2.37 2.40 10.21
C ASP A 160 -0.99 2.71 9.66
N ALA A 161 -0.92 3.35 8.49
CA ALA A 161 0.34 3.69 7.84
C ALA A 161 1.16 4.69 8.68
N PHE A 162 0.55 5.75 9.23
CA PHE A 162 1.25 6.66 10.14
C PHE A 162 1.70 5.96 11.43
N ARG A 163 0.83 5.16 12.05
CA ARG A 163 1.17 4.39 13.26
C ARG A 163 2.35 3.45 13.01
N LEU A 164 2.33 2.72 11.89
CA LEU A 164 3.41 1.79 11.54
C LEU A 164 4.70 2.53 11.17
N ALA A 165 4.58 3.61 10.39
CA ALA A 165 5.74 4.45 10.03
C ALA A 165 6.44 5.00 11.27
N GLU A 166 5.69 5.54 12.23
CA GLU A 166 6.23 6.10 13.48
C GLU A 166 6.79 5.00 14.39
N LYS A 167 6.07 3.87 14.56
CA LYS A 167 6.49 2.72 15.37
C LYS A 167 7.85 2.18 14.94
N TYR A 168 8.05 2.04 13.63
CA TYR A 168 9.27 1.43 13.09
C TYR A 168 10.28 2.43 12.55
N ARG A 169 9.98 3.74 12.60
CA ARG A 169 10.80 4.75 11.94
C ARG A 169 11.13 4.34 10.50
N ASN A 170 10.09 4.12 9.71
CA ASN A 170 10.16 3.60 8.35
C ASN A 170 9.13 4.28 7.47
N PRO A 171 9.42 4.61 6.22
CA PRO A 171 8.38 5.08 5.31
C PRO A 171 7.33 3.99 5.11
N ALA A 172 6.04 4.39 5.11
CA ALA A 172 4.92 3.54 4.76
C ALA A 172 4.28 4.03 3.47
N MET A 173 3.72 3.09 2.69
CA MET A 173 3.03 3.39 1.45
C MET A 173 1.61 2.81 1.46
N ILE A 174 0.66 3.60 0.98
CA ILE A 174 -0.64 3.10 0.52
C ILE A 174 -0.54 2.94 -0.99
N LEU A 175 -0.70 1.71 -1.46
CA LEU A 175 -0.74 1.36 -2.88
C LEU A 175 -2.19 1.13 -3.28
N ALA A 176 -2.81 2.16 -3.83
CA ALA A 176 -4.15 2.14 -4.38
C ALA A 176 -4.11 2.20 -5.91
N ASP A 177 -5.25 2.28 -6.54
CA ASP A 177 -5.39 2.47 -7.98
C ASP A 177 -6.40 3.57 -8.32
N GLY A 178 -6.39 4.01 -9.58
CA GLY A 178 -7.23 5.11 -10.04
C GLY A 178 -8.74 4.86 -9.90
N ALA A 179 -9.20 3.61 -9.91
CA ALA A 179 -10.62 3.31 -9.72
C ALA A 179 -11.04 3.52 -8.26
N LEU A 180 -10.26 3.01 -7.31
CA LEU A 180 -10.50 3.25 -5.88
C LEU A 180 -10.40 4.72 -5.53
N GLY A 181 -9.43 5.46 -6.11
CA GLY A 181 -9.30 6.89 -5.90
C GLY A 181 -10.51 7.69 -6.35
N GLN A 182 -11.17 7.29 -7.44
CA GLN A 182 -12.36 7.97 -8.00
C GLN A 182 -13.70 7.40 -7.53
N MET A 183 -13.70 6.17 -6.99
CA MET A 183 -14.91 5.52 -6.49
C MET A 183 -15.50 6.30 -5.31
N MET A 184 -16.83 6.42 -5.29
CA MET A 184 -17.56 7.14 -4.26
C MET A 184 -18.32 6.15 -3.38
N GLU A 185 -18.02 6.12 -2.08
CA GLU A 185 -18.66 5.25 -1.10
C GLU A 185 -18.99 6.03 0.18
N LYS A 186 -19.82 5.44 1.05
CA LYS A 186 -20.03 5.94 2.41
C LYS A 186 -18.81 5.61 3.26
N VAL A 187 -18.25 6.61 3.92
CA VAL A 187 -17.05 6.48 4.77
C VAL A 187 -17.37 6.97 6.16
N ALA A 188 -17.13 6.14 7.14
CA ALA A 188 -17.13 6.49 8.55
C ALA A 188 -15.73 7.01 8.93
N LEU A 189 -15.65 8.28 9.23
CA LEU A 189 -14.39 8.94 9.52
C LEU A 189 -14.15 9.00 11.05
N PRO A 190 -12.94 8.67 11.54
CA PRO A 190 -12.62 8.80 12.95
C PRO A 190 -12.55 10.27 13.37
N SER A 191 -12.65 10.52 14.70
CA SER A 191 -12.54 11.87 15.24
C SER A 191 -11.17 12.50 14.95
N GLU A 192 -11.13 13.83 14.83
CA GLU A 192 -9.86 14.57 14.71
C GLU A 192 -8.96 14.32 15.93
N GLY A 193 -7.65 14.16 15.70
CA GLY A 193 -6.67 13.91 16.75
C GLY A 193 -6.75 12.52 17.38
N SER A 194 -7.44 11.57 16.74
CA SER A 194 -7.56 10.18 17.23
C SER A 194 -6.25 9.40 17.17
N LEU A 195 -5.25 9.86 16.41
CA LEU A 195 -3.89 9.31 16.42
C LEU A 195 -2.95 10.22 17.21
N PRO A 196 -2.57 9.85 18.46
CA PRO A 196 -1.66 10.64 19.26
C PRO A 196 -0.33 10.93 18.54
N TYR A 197 0.20 12.11 18.76
CA TYR A 197 1.53 12.49 18.30
C TYR A 197 2.43 12.79 19.48
N SER A 198 3.66 12.29 19.47
CA SER A 198 4.69 12.60 20.45
C SER A 198 5.93 13.15 19.76
N GLU A 199 6.54 14.16 20.36
CA GLU A 199 7.81 14.69 19.86
C GLU A 199 8.88 13.61 19.83
N SER A 200 9.60 13.56 18.71
CA SER A 200 10.61 12.54 18.46
C SER A 200 11.98 12.99 18.96
N SER A 201 12.56 12.26 19.91
CA SER A 201 13.87 12.57 20.47
C SER A 201 15.02 12.57 19.44
N TRP A 202 14.83 11.88 18.32
CA TRP A 202 15.78 11.79 17.21
C TRP A 202 15.67 12.95 16.20
N ALA A 203 14.61 13.76 16.25
CA ALA A 203 14.35 14.83 15.29
C ALA A 203 15.38 15.96 15.37
N THR A 204 15.58 16.65 14.24
CA THR A 204 16.53 17.76 14.12
C THR A 204 15.96 19.07 14.67
N THR A 205 15.58 19.07 15.97
CA THR A 205 14.97 20.21 16.65
C THR A 205 15.99 21.14 17.34
N GLY A 206 17.26 21.02 16.95
CA GLY A 206 18.36 21.83 17.48
C GLY A 206 19.05 21.21 18.70
N LYS A 207 20.05 21.94 19.24
CA LYS A 207 20.76 21.61 20.48
C LYS A 207 20.01 22.19 21.67
N THR A 208 19.86 21.41 22.73
CA THR A 208 19.37 21.88 24.04
C THR A 208 20.49 21.82 25.06
N LYS A 209 20.24 22.29 26.31
CA LYS A 209 21.23 22.19 27.40
C LYS A 209 21.56 20.73 27.75
N ASP A 210 20.58 19.84 27.59
CA ASP A 210 20.66 18.46 28.06
C ASP A 210 20.92 17.45 26.92
N ARG A 211 21.04 17.93 25.66
CA ARG A 211 21.19 17.06 24.49
C ARG A 211 22.02 17.76 23.40
N GLU A 212 22.98 17.03 22.82
CA GLU A 212 23.63 17.43 21.58
C GLU A 212 22.62 17.45 20.41
N ARG A 213 23.01 18.12 19.31
CA ARG A 213 22.19 18.14 18.09
C ARG A 213 22.09 16.75 17.48
N ASN A 214 20.90 16.40 17.02
CA ASN A 214 20.71 15.21 16.18
C ASN A 214 21.19 15.48 14.75
N ILE A 215 21.73 14.45 14.12
CA ILE A 215 22.15 14.48 12.73
C ILE A 215 21.34 13.43 11.98
N ILE A 216 20.62 13.85 10.95
CA ILE A 216 19.92 12.98 10.02
C ILE A 216 20.71 12.96 8.72
N THR A 217 21.13 11.78 8.29
CA THR A 217 21.89 11.60 7.05
C THR A 217 21.62 10.21 6.47
N SER A 218 21.74 10.11 5.16
CA SER A 218 21.77 8.84 4.42
C SER A 218 23.16 8.58 3.81
N LEU A 219 24.13 9.50 4.03
CA LEU A 219 25.48 9.36 3.51
C LEU A 219 26.44 8.87 4.61
N PHE A 220 27.04 7.73 4.37
CA PHE A 220 28.08 7.11 5.20
C PHE A 220 29.25 6.76 4.29
N ILE A 221 30.37 7.48 4.44
CA ILE A 221 31.55 7.32 3.55
C ILE A 221 32.31 6.03 3.90
N GLU A 222 32.39 5.71 5.19
CA GLU A 222 33.03 4.47 5.64
C GLU A 222 32.09 3.27 5.39
N PRO A 223 32.52 2.27 4.59
CA PRO A 223 31.66 1.15 4.22
C PRO A 223 31.24 0.30 5.45
N GLU A 224 32.06 0.21 6.48
CA GLU A 224 31.74 -0.50 7.71
C GLU A 224 30.58 0.12 8.46
N LYS A 225 30.44 1.47 8.44
CA LYS A 225 29.29 2.17 9.01
C LYS A 225 28.03 1.93 8.19
N MET A 226 28.15 1.96 6.86
CA MET A 226 27.02 1.67 5.99
C MET A 226 26.51 0.24 6.15
N GLU A 227 27.42 -0.75 6.30
CA GLU A 227 27.07 -2.13 6.62
C GLU A 227 26.32 -2.24 7.95
N GLN A 228 26.79 -1.56 9.01
CA GLN A 228 26.09 -1.54 10.30
C GLN A 228 24.68 -0.97 10.22
N ILE A 229 24.47 0.10 9.44
CA ILE A 229 23.13 0.65 9.18
C ILE A 229 22.25 -0.36 8.45
N ASN A 230 22.77 -1.03 7.42
CA ASN A 230 22.02 -2.07 6.72
C ASN A 230 21.64 -3.25 7.64
N ILE A 231 22.53 -3.69 8.51
CA ILE A 231 22.23 -4.73 9.53
C ILE A 231 21.07 -4.26 10.42
N GLN A 232 21.10 -3.02 10.92
CA GLN A 232 20.02 -2.46 11.73
C GLN A 232 18.69 -2.39 10.96
N LEU A 233 18.72 -2.02 9.69
CA LEU A 233 17.54 -2.01 8.82
C LEU A 233 16.97 -3.43 8.67
N GLN A 234 17.81 -4.44 8.40
CA GLN A 234 17.36 -5.83 8.29
C GLN A 234 16.75 -6.35 9.59
N GLU A 235 17.31 -6.03 10.76
CA GLU A 235 16.72 -6.38 12.06
C GLU A 235 15.35 -5.70 12.28
N LYS A 236 15.20 -4.46 11.82
CA LYS A 236 13.92 -3.75 11.82
C LYS A 236 12.91 -4.45 10.89
N TYR A 237 13.32 -4.83 9.69
CA TYR A 237 12.42 -5.50 8.72
C TYR A 237 11.98 -6.89 9.20
N LYS A 238 12.81 -7.61 9.95
CA LYS A 238 12.38 -8.85 10.62
C LYS A 238 11.24 -8.59 11.61
N LYS A 239 11.30 -7.51 12.41
CA LYS A 239 10.23 -7.13 13.34
C LYS A 239 8.95 -6.66 12.61
N ILE A 240 9.10 -6.03 11.46
CA ILE A 240 7.96 -5.61 10.63
C ILE A 240 7.18 -6.82 10.11
N GLN A 241 7.77 -8.03 10.02
CA GLN A 241 7.03 -9.24 9.64
C GLN A 241 5.85 -9.57 10.58
N ASP A 242 5.86 -9.09 11.82
CA ASP A 242 4.75 -9.25 12.77
C ASP A 242 3.50 -8.43 12.38
N GLU A 243 3.63 -7.48 11.47
CA GLU A 243 2.53 -6.62 10.98
C GLU A 243 1.81 -7.16 9.75
N VAL A 244 2.07 -8.41 9.36
CA VAL A 244 1.37 -9.09 8.25
C VAL A 244 -0.13 -9.06 8.49
N ARG A 245 -0.89 -8.60 7.47
CA ARG A 245 -2.35 -8.63 7.44
C ARG A 245 -2.88 -9.20 6.14
N TYR A 246 -3.90 -9.99 6.23
CA TYR A 246 -4.63 -10.58 5.12
C TYR A 246 -6.08 -10.87 5.51
N GLU A 247 -6.89 -11.17 4.53
CA GLU A 247 -8.27 -11.60 4.69
C GLU A 247 -8.48 -12.93 3.96
N GLU A 248 -9.17 -13.86 4.62
CA GLU A 248 -9.57 -15.13 4.06
C GLU A 248 -11.09 -15.13 3.81
N ILE A 249 -11.50 -15.42 2.59
CA ILE A 249 -12.90 -15.46 2.19
C ILE A 249 -13.19 -16.85 1.65
N GLN A 250 -14.03 -17.60 2.35
CA GLN A 250 -14.46 -18.96 1.99
C GLN A 250 -13.30 -19.93 1.70
N THR A 251 -12.21 -19.84 2.46
CA THR A 251 -10.99 -20.68 2.26
C THR A 251 -11.07 -22.04 2.98
N SER A 252 -11.98 -22.23 3.94
CA SER A 252 -11.99 -23.41 4.79
C SER A 252 -12.27 -24.73 4.08
N ASP A 253 -13.05 -24.71 2.99
CA ASP A 253 -13.44 -25.84 2.15
C ASP A 253 -13.00 -25.68 0.70
N ALA A 254 -12.13 -24.69 0.42
CA ALA A 254 -11.71 -24.37 -0.92
C ALA A 254 -10.79 -25.44 -1.50
N GLU A 255 -11.06 -25.85 -2.74
CA GLU A 255 -10.19 -26.66 -3.59
C GLU A 255 -9.37 -25.79 -4.53
N ILE A 256 -9.86 -24.58 -4.83
CA ILE A 256 -9.20 -23.59 -5.67
C ILE A 256 -9.06 -22.30 -4.86
N LEU A 257 -7.88 -21.71 -4.85
CA LEU A 257 -7.64 -20.46 -4.15
C LEU A 257 -7.32 -19.33 -5.13
N LEU A 258 -8.17 -18.32 -5.15
CA LEU A 258 -7.82 -17.04 -5.76
C LEU A 258 -6.90 -16.27 -4.82
N VAL A 259 -5.89 -15.58 -5.38
CA VAL A 259 -5.05 -14.64 -4.63
C VAL A 259 -5.07 -13.30 -5.35
N ALA A 260 -5.57 -12.26 -4.68
CA ALA A 260 -5.71 -10.92 -5.27
C ALA A 260 -5.69 -9.83 -4.19
N TYR A 261 -5.20 -8.63 -4.53
CA TYR A 261 -5.22 -7.47 -3.64
C TYR A 261 -5.96 -6.28 -4.26
N GLY A 262 -6.24 -5.27 -3.45
CA GLY A 262 -6.85 -4.02 -3.91
C GLY A 262 -8.15 -4.24 -4.67
N LEU A 263 -8.35 -3.52 -5.78
CA LEU A 263 -9.55 -3.65 -6.61
C LEU A 263 -9.75 -5.06 -7.17
N SER A 264 -8.66 -5.74 -7.58
CA SER A 264 -8.73 -7.13 -8.07
C SER A 264 -9.34 -8.07 -7.04
N SER A 265 -9.11 -7.86 -5.74
CA SER A 265 -9.72 -8.70 -4.70
C SER A 265 -11.25 -8.54 -4.60
N ARG A 266 -11.79 -7.34 -4.85
CA ARG A 266 -13.25 -7.11 -4.91
C ARG A 266 -13.88 -7.87 -6.08
N ILE A 267 -13.19 -7.86 -7.22
CA ILE A 267 -13.63 -8.60 -8.42
C ILE A 267 -13.61 -10.10 -8.13
N CYS A 268 -12.53 -10.59 -7.55
CA CYS A 268 -12.39 -12.00 -7.14
C CYS A 268 -13.44 -12.42 -6.11
N GLN A 269 -13.83 -11.57 -5.18
CA GLN A 269 -14.89 -11.88 -4.22
C GLN A 269 -16.20 -12.18 -4.95
N LYS A 270 -16.55 -11.36 -5.96
CA LYS A 270 -17.74 -11.62 -6.78
C LYS A 270 -17.59 -12.88 -7.63
N ALA A 271 -16.39 -13.15 -8.16
CA ALA A 271 -16.11 -14.37 -8.90
C ALA A 271 -16.22 -15.62 -8.01
N VAL A 272 -15.79 -15.56 -6.74
CA VAL A 272 -15.99 -16.64 -5.75
C VAL A 272 -17.48 -16.94 -5.58
N ASP A 273 -18.33 -15.92 -5.40
CA ASP A 273 -19.77 -16.11 -5.26
C ASP A 273 -20.34 -16.81 -6.51
N GLN A 274 -20.02 -16.31 -7.72
CA GLN A 274 -20.49 -16.89 -9.00
C GLN A 274 -19.99 -18.33 -9.22
N ALA A 275 -18.72 -18.62 -8.90
CA ALA A 275 -18.15 -19.96 -9.02
C ALA A 275 -18.83 -20.94 -8.06
N ARG A 276 -19.10 -20.52 -6.82
CA ARG A 276 -19.81 -21.35 -5.83
C ARG A 276 -21.28 -21.59 -6.18
N GLU A 277 -21.94 -20.64 -6.84
CA GLU A 277 -23.28 -20.86 -7.40
C GLU A 277 -23.29 -21.98 -8.47
N LYS A 278 -22.14 -22.20 -9.17
CA LYS A 278 -21.92 -23.32 -10.09
C LYS A 278 -21.44 -24.62 -9.41
N GLY A 279 -21.29 -24.63 -8.08
CA GLY A 279 -20.85 -25.77 -7.30
C GLY A 279 -19.33 -25.94 -7.19
N LEU A 280 -18.53 -24.97 -7.61
CA LEU A 280 -17.07 -24.99 -7.50
C LEU A 280 -16.63 -24.47 -6.12
N ARG A 281 -15.76 -25.21 -5.43
CA ARG A 281 -15.24 -24.83 -4.11
C ARG A 281 -14.05 -23.86 -4.24
N VAL A 282 -14.37 -22.62 -4.54
CA VAL A 282 -13.39 -21.53 -4.70
C VAL A 282 -13.35 -20.68 -3.43
N GLY A 283 -12.14 -20.33 -2.98
CA GLY A 283 -11.89 -19.35 -1.91
C GLY A 283 -11.02 -18.21 -2.41
N LEU A 284 -10.90 -17.17 -1.61
CA LEU A 284 -10.03 -16.01 -1.88
C LEU A 284 -9.15 -15.72 -0.67
N LEU A 285 -7.86 -15.60 -0.92
CA LEU A 285 -6.91 -14.96 0.00
C LEU A 285 -6.59 -13.57 -0.53
N ARG A 286 -6.84 -12.56 0.29
CA ARG A 286 -6.55 -11.17 0.00
C ARG A 286 -5.40 -10.67 0.87
N PRO A 287 -4.19 -10.46 0.34
CA PRO A 287 -3.16 -9.68 1.02
C PRO A 287 -3.65 -8.24 1.27
N ILE A 288 -3.60 -7.78 2.53
CA ILE A 288 -3.83 -6.39 2.93
C ILE A 288 -2.48 -5.67 3.00
N THR A 289 -1.48 -6.30 3.64
CA THR A 289 -0.09 -5.87 3.54
C THR A 289 0.57 -6.56 2.34
N LEU A 290 1.19 -5.77 1.47
CA LEU A 290 2.03 -6.30 0.38
C LEU A 290 3.49 -6.39 0.79
N TYR A 291 3.91 -5.55 1.74
CA TYR A 291 5.10 -5.74 2.54
C TYR A 291 4.78 -5.30 3.99
N PRO A 292 4.92 -6.22 4.95
CA PRO A 292 5.33 -7.62 4.83
C PRO A 292 4.27 -8.48 4.10
N PHE A 293 4.73 -9.44 3.29
CA PHE A 293 3.85 -10.31 2.49
C PHE A 293 3.39 -11.53 3.29
N PRO A 294 2.14 -12.01 3.17
CA PRO A 294 1.56 -13.10 3.97
C PRO A 294 2.03 -14.49 3.53
N LYS A 295 3.34 -14.72 3.50
CA LYS A 295 3.96 -15.97 3.01
C LYS A 295 3.50 -17.22 3.77
N LYS A 296 3.33 -17.11 5.09
CA LYS A 296 2.99 -18.24 5.94
C LYS A 296 1.63 -18.82 5.58
N ILE A 297 0.58 -17.99 5.52
CA ILE A 297 -0.78 -18.46 5.20
C ILE A 297 -0.87 -18.99 3.77
N ILE A 298 -0.19 -18.38 2.80
CA ILE A 298 -0.12 -18.89 1.42
C ILE A 298 0.49 -20.29 1.41
N SER A 299 1.59 -20.50 2.13
CA SER A 299 2.26 -21.79 2.27
C SER A 299 1.38 -22.87 2.92
N GLU A 300 0.56 -22.49 3.89
CA GLU A 300 -0.38 -23.39 4.59
C GLU A 300 -1.58 -23.75 3.69
N LEU A 301 -2.13 -22.79 2.96
CA LEU A 301 -3.25 -22.99 2.03
C LEU A 301 -2.81 -23.80 0.79
N ALA A 302 -1.57 -23.63 0.31
CA ALA A 302 -1.01 -24.39 -0.79
C ALA A 302 -0.96 -25.90 -0.55
N LEU A 303 -1.05 -26.37 0.70
CA LEU A 303 -1.14 -27.80 1.04
C LEU A 303 -2.56 -28.35 0.97
N LYS A 304 -3.57 -27.48 0.80
CA LYS A 304 -4.98 -27.85 0.92
C LYS A 304 -5.77 -27.69 -0.40
N VAL A 305 -5.23 -26.90 -1.33
CA VAL A 305 -5.89 -26.59 -2.59
C VAL A 305 -5.23 -27.31 -3.76
N GLU A 306 -5.98 -27.59 -4.80
CA GLU A 306 -5.49 -28.22 -6.04
C GLU A 306 -4.56 -27.26 -6.79
N PHE A 307 -4.97 -25.98 -6.87
CA PHE A 307 -4.12 -24.93 -7.43
C PHE A 307 -4.49 -23.53 -6.88
N MET A 308 -3.58 -22.59 -7.08
CA MET A 308 -3.82 -21.16 -6.86
C MET A 308 -3.91 -20.42 -8.19
N LEU A 309 -4.78 -19.40 -8.26
CA LEU A 309 -4.90 -18.50 -9.40
C LEU A 309 -4.75 -17.06 -8.91
N THR A 310 -3.68 -16.40 -9.33
CA THR A 310 -3.42 -14.99 -8.98
C THR A 310 -4.04 -14.08 -10.03
N ILE A 311 -4.83 -13.10 -9.56
CA ILE A 311 -5.53 -12.13 -10.42
C ILE A 311 -4.97 -10.73 -10.18
N GLU A 312 -4.46 -10.10 -11.24
CA GLU A 312 -3.81 -8.78 -11.15
C GLU A 312 -4.17 -7.88 -12.34
N MET A 313 -4.09 -6.56 -12.13
CA MET A 313 -4.19 -5.57 -13.22
C MET A 313 -2.79 -5.18 -13.73
N ASN A 314 -1.99 -6.20 -14.06
CA ASN A 314 -0.63 -6.11 -14.64
C ASN A 314 -0.28 -7.40 -15.41
N ALA A 315 0.99 -7.56 -15.77
CA ALA A 315 1.52 -8.71 -16.51
C ALA A 315 2.06 -9.86 -15.63
N GLY A 316 1.72 -9.88 -14.33
CA GLY A 316 2.19 -10.87 -13.36
C GLY A 316 3.36 -10.35 -12.54
N GLN A 317 3.07 -9.75 -11.40
CA GLN A 317 4.07 -9.25 -10.46
C GLN A 317 3.93 -9.89 -9.08
N MET A 318 2.75 -9.84 -8.44
CA MET A 318 2.51 -10.49 -7.16
C MET A 318 2.54 -12.01 -7.29
N VAL A 319 2.17 -12.56 -8.43
CA VAL A 319 2.20 -14.01 -8.69
C VAL A 319 3.58 -14.63 -8.40
N GLU A 320 4.68 -13.90 -8.59
CA GLU A 320 6.02 -14.37 -8.24
C GLU A 320 6.18 -14.59 -6.72
N ASP A 321 5.66 -13.65 -5.90
CA ASP A 321 5.70 -13.79 -4.45
C ASP A 321 4.74 -14.88 -3.96
N VAL A 322 3.59 -15.07 -4.63
CA VAL A 322 2.67 -16.19 -4.37
C VAL A 322 3.33 -17.53 -4.69
N ALA A 323 3.97 -17.66 -5.86
CA ALA A 323 4.68 -18.88 -6.28
C ALA A 323 5.84 -19.20 -5.32
N LEU A 324 6.62 -18.17 -4.93
CA LEU A 324 7.69 -18.33 -3.95
C LEU A 324 7.15 -18.81 -2.59
N ALA A 325 6.02 -18.27 -2.14
CA ALA A 325 5.40 -18.65 -0.87
C ALA A 325 4.75 -20.03 -0.92
N ALA A 326 4.12 -20.40 -2.03
CA ALA A 326 3.57 -21.74 -2.27
C ALA A 326 4.67 -22.82 -2.30
N ASN A 327 5.88 -22.45 -2.76
CA ASN A 327 7.08 -23.28 -2.73
C ASN A 327 6.86 -24.66 -3.37
N GLY A 328 6.17 -24.71 -4.52
CA GLY A 328 5.91 -25.94 -5.27
C GLY A 328 4.90 -26.91 -4.64
N ARG A 329 4.17 -26.51 -3.60
CA ARG A 329 3.17 -27.35 -2.92
C ARG A 329 1.90 -27.57 -3.73
N CYS A 330 1.55 -26.59 -4.55
CA CYS A 330 0.49 -26.67 -5.58
C CYS A 330 0.90 -25.84 -6.79
N PRO A 331 0.29 -26.05 -7.96
CA PRO A 331 0.43 -25.17 -9.11
C PRO A 331 -0.03 -23.75 -8.78
N VAL A 332 0.68 -22.73 -9.29
CA VAL A 332 0.28 -21.32 -9.20
C VAL A 332 0.10 -20.78 -10.61
N HIS A 333 -1.13 -20.44 -10.94
CA HIS A 333 -1.52 -19.86 -12.22
C HIS A 333 -1.69 -18.35 -12.11
N PHE A 334 -1.76 -17.70 -13.25
CA PHE A 334 -1.89 -16.26 -13.36
C PHE A 334 -2.90 -15.86 -14.43
N LYS A 335 -3.74 -14.89 -14.11
CA LYS A 335 -4.59 -14.18 -15.07
C LYS A 335 -4.48 -12.68 -14.82
N GLY A 336 -4.16 -11.91 -15.84
CA GLY A 336 -3.98 -10.47 -15.73
C GLY A 336 -4.58 -9.68 -16.87
N ARG A 337 -4.88 -8.42 -16.59
CA ARG A 337 -5.23 -7.38 -17.58
C ARG A 337 -4.20 -6.24 -17.43
N MET A 338 -3.84 -5.63 -18.55
CA MET A 338 -2.77 -4.61 -18.60
C MET A 338 -3.28 -3.30 -19.20
N GLY A 339 -2.49 -2.23 -19.10
CA GLY A 339 -2.72 -0.97 -19.81
C GLY A 339 -4.00 -0.24 -19.38
N GLY A 340 -4.47 -0.45 -18.14
CA GLY A 340 -5.68 0.20 -17.63
C GLY A 340 -6.97 -0.60 -17.81
N MET A 341 -6.87 -1.84 -18.28
CA MET A 341 -8.02 -2.75 -18.32
C MET A 341 -8.21 -3.43 -16.98
N ILE A 342 -9.47 -3.58 -16.59
CA ILE A 342 -9.91 -4.24 -15.36
C ILE A 342 -10.48 -5.61 -15.74
N PRO A 343 -10.12 -6.72 -15.06
CA PRO A 343 -10.77 -8.02 -15.29
C PRO A 343 -12.22 -7.98 -14.80
N SER A 344 -13.11 -8.74 -15.42
CA SER A 344 -14.47 -8.95 -14.90
C SER A 344 -14.56 -10.21 -14.04
N PRO A 345 -15.55 -10.32 -13.14
CA PRO A 345 -15.80 -11.57 -12.41
C PRO A 345 -16.02 -12.77 -13.35
N GLU A 346 -16.69 -12.57 -14.47
CA GLU A 346 -16.96 -13.61 -15.48
C GLU A 346 -15.66 -14.11 -16.12
N GLU A 347 -14.73 -13.21 -16.47
CA GLU A 347 -13.40 -13.61 -17.00
C GLU A 347 -12.61 -14.43 -15.99
N VAL A 348 -12.75 -14.16 -14.68
CA VAL A 348 -12.10 -14.94 -13.63
C VAL A 348 -12.72 -16.33 -13.50
N VAL A 349 -14.06 -16.43 -13.53
CA VAL A 349 -14.77 -17.72 -13.48
C VAL A 349 -14.44 -18.57 -14.71
N GLU A 350 -14.44 -17.99 -15.91
CA GLU A 350 -14.04 -18.67 -17.14
C GLU A 350 -12.61 -19.25 -17.05
N GLU A 351 -11.66 -18.48 -16.52
CA GLU A 351 -10.28 -18.97 -16.33
C GLU A 351 -10.21 -20.14 -15.35
N ILE A 352 -11.00 -20.11 -14.28
CA ILE A 352 -11.10 -21.23 -13.32
C ILE A 352 -11.61 -22.49 -14.05
N GLU A 353 -12.65 -22.38 -14.85
CA GLU A 353 -13.23 -23.50 -15.61
C GLU A 353 -12.22 -24.10 -16.61
N ILE A 354 -11.48 -23.23 -17.33
CA ILE A 354 -10.41 -23.66 -18.25
C ILE A 354 -9.29 -24.42 -17.52
N LEU A 355 -8.86 -23.92 -16.37
CA LEU A 355 -7.81 -24.56 -15.58
C LEU A 355 -8.25 -25.90 -14.99
N LEU A 356 -9.51 -26.02 -14.55
CA LEU A 356 -10.06 -27.29 -14.08
C LEU A 356 -10.12 -28.34 -15.20
N GLU A 357 -10.57 -27.97 -16.41
CA GLU A 357 -10.60 -28.88 -17.56
C GLU A 357 -9.19 -29.41 -17.90
N LYS A 358 -8.18 -28.55 -17.86
CA LYS A 358 -6.78 -28.94 -18.09
C LYS A 358 -6.29 -29.88 -16.99
N HIS A 359 -6.55 -29.55 -15.74
CA HIS A 359 -6.12 -30.38 -14.60
C HIS A 359 -6.74 -31.79 -14.65
N LEU A 360 -8.02 -31.89 -15.01
CA LEU A 360 -8.70 -33.17 -15.21
C LEU A 360 -8.18 -33.97 -16.41
N SER A 361 -7.58 -33.33 -17.40
CA SER A 361 -7.02 -33.99 -18.58
C SER A 361 -5.59 -34.51 -18.39
N GLU A 362 -4.89 -34.04 -17.36
CA GLU A 362 -3.51 -34.43 -17.02
C GLU A 362 -3.44 -35.56 -15.95
N VAL A 363 -4.57 -35.90 -15.34
CA VAL A 363 -4.73 -37.01 -14.38
C VAL A 363 -5.28 -38.24 -15.09
#